data_2ec3d6ae7d7f2bbdd2b3dcaf88dbda27
#
_entry.id   2ec3d6ae7d7f2bbdd2b3dcaf88dbda27
#
_cell.length_a   1.000
_cell.length_b   1.000
_cell.length_c   1.000
_cell.angle_alpha   90.00
_cell.angle_beta   90.00
_cell.angle_gamma   90.00
#
_symmetry.space_group_name_H-M   'P 1'
#
loop_
_entity.id
_entity.type
_entity.pdbx_description
1 polymer ?
#
loop_
_entity_poly.entity_id
_entity_poly.type
_entity_poly.pdbx_seq_one_letter_code
_entity_poly.pdbx_strand_id
1 'polypeptide(L)'
;MLLAATALFSPNRLWAISTIESTVCRWPGMRAGIHRLGGIGFSCRGKESSHIHGNGLLDCFVGRTERDRLVASGLALPHHVFPNSGWISFWIEDRSDVEAALRLIQIAARE
;
A
#
# COMPACT_ATOMS: atom_id res chain seq x y z
N MET A 1 -4.36 11.89 -12.11
CA MET A 1 -4.04 13.00 -11.19
C MET A 1 -2.97 12.62 -10.19
N LEU A 2 -3.21 11.61 -9.39
CA LEU A 2 -2.24 11.20 -8.39
C LEU A 2 -0.99 10.61 -8.98
N LEU A 3 -1.13 9.77 -9.98
CA LEU A 3 0.03 9.21 -10.66
C LEU A 3 0.85 10.30 -11.34
N ALA A 4 0.17 11.34 -11.87
CA ALA A 4 0.87 12.46 -12.46
C ALA A 4 1.68 13.22 -11.41
N ALA A 5 1.09 13.46 -10.22
CA ALA A 5 1.82 14.12 -9.13
C ALA A 5 3.01 13.29 -8.68
N THR A 6 2.84 11.97 -8.57
CA THR A 6 3.93 11.07 -8.22
C THR A 6 5.04 11.11 -9.26
N ALA A 7 4.68 11.15 -10.54
CA ALA A 7 5.64 11.20 -11.63
C ALA A 7 6.49 12.47 -11.58
N LEU A 8 5.92 13.60 -11.11
CA LEU A 8 6.67 14.84 -10.98
C LEU A 8 7.81 14.72 -9.98
N PHE A 9 7.68 13.85 -8.98
CA PHE A 9 8.71 13.69 -7.95
C PHE A 9 9.72 12.61 -8.30
N SER A 10 9.28 11.51 -8.96
CA SER A 10 10.19 10.39 -9.22
C SER A 10 9.62 9.44 -10.26
N PRO A 11 10.33 9.30 -11.42
CA PRO A 11 9.96 8.26 -12.38
C PRO A 11 10.06 6.85 -11.78
N ASN A 12 11.02 6.62 -10.88
CA ASN A 12 11.18 5.32 -10.25
C ASN A 12 10.01 5.02 -9.30
N ARG A 13 9.51 6.03 -8.59
CA ARG A 13 8.32 5.86 -7.76
C ARG A 13 7.09 5.56 -8.60
N LEU A 14 6.92 6.26 -9.72
CA LEU A 14 5.81 6.00 -10.62
C LEU A 14 5.87 4.58 -11.16
N TRP A 15 7.07 4.15 -11.59
CA TRP A 15 7.26 2.79 -12.07
C TRP A 15 6.89 1.76 -11.00
N ALA A 16 7.33 2.00 -9.76
CA ALA A 16 7.05 1.10 -8.65
C ALA A 16 5.56 0.99 -8.38
N ILE A 17 4.86 2.11 -8.31
CA ILE A 17 3.41 2.13 -8.07
C ILE A 17 2.67 1.45 -9.20
N SER A 18 3.03 1.72 -10.45
CA SER A 18 2.40 1.07 -11.61
C SER A 18 2.62 -0.43 -11.59
N THR A 19 3.82 -0.87 -11.24
CA THR A 19 4.14 -2.29 -11.16
C THR A 19 3.35 -2.98 -10.06
N ILE A 20 3.24 -2.32 -8.90
CA ILE A 20 2.45 -2.84 -7.79
C ILE A 20 0.98 -2.99 -8.21
N GLU A 21 0.42 -1.95 -8.82
CA GLU A 21 -0.98 -2.00 -9.24
C GLU A 21 -1.23 -3.13 -10.22
N SER A 22 -0.43 -3.25 -11.26
CA SER A 22 -0.63 -4.28 -12.27
C SER A 22 -0.43 -5.69 -11.70
N THR A 23 0.47 -5.83 -10.73
CA THR A 23 0.71 -7.13 -10.08
C THR A 23 -0.48 -7.52 -9.19
N VAL A 24 -0.91 -6.60 -8.34
CA VAL A 24 -2.03 -6.87 -7.41
C VAL A 24 -3.32 -7.19 -8.17
N CYS A 25 -3.56 -6.50 -9.27
CA CYS A 25 -4.77 -6.73 -10.07
C CYS A 25 -4.83 -8.12 -10.69
N ARG A 26 -3.71 -8.84 -10.76
CA ARG A 26 -3.67 -10.22 -11.24
C ARG A 26 -3.91 -11.24 -10.14
N TRP A 27 -3.93 -10.82 -8.88
CA TRP A 27 -4.20 -11.75 -7.78
C TRP A 27 -5.70 -12.07 -7.73
N PRO A 28 -6.07 -13.34 -7.48
CA PRO A 28 -7.49 -13.70 -7.40
C PRO A 28 -8.22 -12.88 -6.35
N GLY A 29 -9.39 -12.36 -6.72
CA GLY A 29 -10.25 -11.62 -5.81
C GLY A 29 -9.85 -10.18 -5.57
N MET A 30 -8.74 -9.71 -6.15
CA MET A 30 -8.27 -8.34 -5.94
C MET A 30 -8.75 -7.41 -7.03
N ARG A 31 -9.05 -6.18 -6.64
CA ARG A 31 -9.40 -5.09 -7.55
C ARG A 31 -8.73 -3.81 -7.11
N ALA A 32 -8.34 -3.00 -8.09
CA ALA A 32 -7.83 -1.66 -7.85
C ALA A 32 -8.89 -0.65 -8.29
N GLY A 33 -8.96 0.46 -7.58
CA GLY A 33 -9.88 1.53 -7.92
C GLY A 33 -9.38 2.85 -7.34
N ILE A 34 -10.10 3.92 -7.62
CA ILE A 34 -9.77 5.22 -7.07
C ILE A 34 -10.21 5.26 -5.61
N HIS A 35 -9.25 5.52 -4.72
CA HIS A 35 -9.57 5.73 -3.31
C HIS A 35 -10.33 7.07 -3.19
N ARG A 36 -11.37 7.11 -2.35
CA ARG A 36 -12.23 8.29 -2.25
C ARG A 36 -11.50 9.57 -1.83
N LEU A 37 -10.38 9.45 -1.14
CA LEU A 37 -9.54 10.58 -0.74
C LEU A 37 -8.40 10.81 -1.73
N GLY A 38 -8.45 10.15 -2.87
CA GLY A 38 -7.40 10.17 -3.87
C GLY A 38 -6.47 8.99 -3.70
N GLY A 39 -5.75 8.65 -4.77
CA GLY A 39 -4.87 7.51 -4.74
C GLY A 39 -5.52 6.23 -5.27
N ILE A 40 -4.85 5.12 -5.04
CA ILE A 40 -5.27 3.83 -5.54
C ILE A 40 -5.68 2.96 -4.35
N GLY A 41 -6.93 2.51 -4.32
CA GLY A 41 -7.40 1.58 -3.31
C GLY A 41 -7.37 0.16 -3.85
N PHE A 42 -6.93 -0.78 -3.03
CA PHE A 42 -6.95 -2.20 -3.36
C PHE A 42 -7.98 -2.89 -2.49
N SER A 43 -8.91 -3.59 -3.13
CA SER A 43 -10.00 -4.30 -2.44
C SER A 43 -9.88 -5.78 -2.68
N CYS A 44 -10.19 -6.56 -1.65
CA CYS A 44 -10.28 -8.00 -1.74
C CYS A 44 -11.70 -8.40 -1.40
N ARG A 45 -12.39 -9.03 -2.35
CA ARG A 45 -13.78 -9.47 -2.18
C ARG A 45 -14.70 -8.34 -1.72
N GLY A 46 -14.48 -7.16 -2.31
CA GLY A 46 -15.33 -6.00 -2.04
C GLY A 46 -14.93 -5.16 -0.84
N LYS A 47 -13.89 -5.54 -0.11
CA LYS A 47 -13.43 -4.79 1.05
C LYS A 47 -12.05 -4.19 0.78
N GLU A 48 -11.93 -2.88 0.91
CA GLU A 48 -10.63 -2.23 0.74
C GLU A 48 -9.72 -2.57 1.90
N SER A 49 -8.55 -3.12 1.60
CA SER A 49 -7.58 -3.56 2.61
C SER A 49 -6.30 -2.73 2.59
N SER A 50 -6.06 -2.00 1.53
CA SER A 50 -4.88 -1.14 1.42
C SER A 50 -5.11 -0.06 0.40
N HIS A 51 -4.32 1.02 0.50
CA HIS A 51 -4.38 2.09 -0.50
C HIS A 51 -3.04 2.82 -0.57
N ILE A 52 -2.75 3.35 -1.75
CA ILE A 52 -1.54 4.12 -1.99
C ILE A 52 -1.96 5.56 -2.24
N HIS A 53 -1.45 6.47 -1.41
CA HIS A 53 -1.65 7.91 -1.58
C HIS A 53 -0.80 8.45 -2.73
N GLY A 54 -1.17 9.61 -3.24
CA GLY A 54 -0.45 10.23 -4.36
C GLY A 54 1.01 10.54 -4.09
N ASN A 55 1.38 10.67 -2.83
CA ASN A 55 2.77 10.91 -2.43
C ASN A 55 3.58 9.63 -2.26
N GLY A 56 3.00 8.47 -2.55
CA GLY A 56 3.67 7.19 -2.47
C GLY A 56 3.56 6.49 -1.12
N LEU A 57 2.77 7.01 -0.19
CA LEU A 57 2.56 6.35 1.09
C LEU A 57 1.53 5.25 0.93
N LEU A 58 1.94 4.02 1.24
CA LEU A 58 1.06 2.85 1.25
C LEU A 58 0.54 2.65 2.67
N ASP A 59 -0.78 2.53 2.81
CA ASP A 59 -1.41 2.17 4.07
C ASP A 59 -2.07 0.81 3.91
N CYS A 60 -1.86 -0.08 4.87
CA CYS A 60 -2.41 -1.44 4.85
C CYS A 60 -3.04 -1.76 6.20
N PHE A 61 -4.22 -2.39 6.15
CA PHE A 61 -4.84 -2.91 7.36
C PHE A 61 -4.41 -4.36 7.54
N VAL A 62 -3.55 -4.59 8.51
CA VAL A 62 -2.97 -5.91 8.75
C VAL A 62 -3.42 -6.52 10.08
N GLY A 63 -4.16 -5.76 10.89
CA GLY A 63 -4.51 -6.18 12.23
C GLY A 63 -3.41 -5.84 13.24
N ARG A 64 -3.77 -5.81 14.52
CA ARG A 64 -2.84 -5.34 15.55
C ARG A 64 -1.66 -6.27 15.77
N THR A 65 -1.88 -7.56 15.73
CA THR A 65 -0.79 -8.53 15.96
C THR A 65 0.26 -8.42 14.87
N GLU A 66 -0.17 -8.41 13.60
CA GLU A 66 0.76 -8.23 12.49
C GLU A 66 1.40 -6.84 12.51
N ARG A 67 0.61 -5.80 12.85
CA ARG A 67 1.17 -4.46 12.98
C ARG A 67 2.34 -4.45 13.95
N ASP A 68 2.16 -5.02 15.14
CA ASP A 68 3.21 -5.02 16.16
C ASP A 68 4.46 -5.74 15.65
N ARG A 69 4.28 -6.87 15.00
CA ARG A 69 5.38 -7.66 14.46
C ARG A 69 6.14 -6.90 13.36
N LEU A 70 5.41 -6.31 12.44
CA LEU A 70 6.00 -5.60 11.30
C LEU A 70 6.72 -4.33 11.74
N VAL A 71 6.14 -3.59 12.66
CA VAL A 71 6.77 -2.37 13.18
C VAL A 71 8.01 -2.71 13.99
N ALA A 72 7.93 -3.73 14.85
CA ALA A 72 9.06 -4.13 15.68
C ALA A 72 10.25 -4.60 14.83
N SER A 73 9.98 -5.24 13.70
CA SER A 73 11.05 -5.74 12.81
C SER A 73 11.53 -4.68 11.81
N GLY A 74 10.97 -3.49 11.83
CA GLY A 74 11.38 -2.41 10.93
C GLY A 74 10.86 -2.54 9.51
N LEU A 75 9.90 -3.42 9.26
CA LEU A 75 9.36 -3.64 7.91
C LEU A 75 8.24 -2.68 7.56
N ALA A 76 7.68 -2.00 8.54
CA ALA A 76 6.62 -1.01 8.33
C ALA A 76 6.65 0.01 9.44
N LEU A 77 5.91 1.10 9.23
CA LEU A 77 5.76 2.17 10.22
C LEU A 77 4.37 2.11 10.83
N PRO A 78 4.18 2.62 12.05
CA PRO A 78 2.83 2.84 12.57
C PRO A 78 2.07 3.77 11.64
N HIS A 79 0.75 3.62 11.57
CA HIS A 79 -0.06 4.49 10.74
C HIS A 79 0.05 5.94 11.21
N HIS A 80 0.13 6.86 10.26
CA HIS A 80 0.41 8.27 10.55
C HIS A 80 -0.72 8.98 11.32
N VAL A 81 -1.95 8.47 11.24
CA VAL A 81 -3.09 9.03 11.97
C VAL A 81 -3.51 8.12 13.12
N PHE A 82 -3.49 6.81 12.91
CA PHE A 82 -3.94 5.83 13.90
C PHE A 82 -2.80 4.88 14.28
N PRO A 83 -1.80 5.36 15.03
CA PRO A 83 -0.57 4.59 15.25
C PRO A 83 -0.76 3.32 16.09
N ASN A 84 -1.85 3.25 16.86
CA ASN A 84 -2.11 2.08 17.71
C ASN A 84 -3.21 1.17 17.14
N SER A 85 -3.60 1.40 15.89
CA SER A 85 -4.61 0.59 15.21
C SER A 85 -3.97 -0.59 14.50
N GLY A 86 -4.79 -1.37 13.79
CA GLY A 86 -4.29 -2.43 12.92
C GLY A 86 -3.74 -1.96 11.58
N TRP A 87 -3.64 -0.65 11.36
CA TRP A 87 -3.10 -0.08 10.14
C TRP A 87 -1.59 0.13 10.26
N ILE A 88 -0.88 -0.07 9.14
CA ILE A 88 0.54 0.26 9.02
C ILE A 88 0.75 1.13 7.79
N SER A 89 1.90 1.79 7.76
CA SER A 89 2.29 2.64 6.64
C SER A 89 3.66 2.23 6.13
N PHE A 90 3.87 2.41 4.82
CA PHE A 90 5.13 2.06 4.18
C PHE A 90 5.35 3.01 3.01
N TRP A 91 6.53 3.64 2.94
CA TRP A 91 6.86 4.55 1.85
C TRP A 91 7.33 3.78 0.63
N ILE A 92 6.65 3.98 -0.50
CA ILE A 92 7.10 3.48 -1.79
C ILE A 92 7.90 4.61 -2.44
N GLU A 93 9.21 4.49 -2.46
CA GLU A 93 10.08 5.55 -2.96
C GLU A 93 10.83 5.14 -4.21
N ASP A 94 11.12 3.85 -4.35
CA ASP A 94 12.00 3.35 -5.39
C ASP A 94 11.53 1.98 -5.86
N ARG A 95 12.14 1.52 -6.97
CA ARG A 95 11.86 0.20 -7.53
C ARG A 95 12.14 -0.92 -6.54
N SER A 96 13.15 -0.72 -5.69
CA SER A 96 13.51 -1.72 -4.68
C SER A 96 12.43 -1.91 -3.62
N ASP A 97 11.43 -1.02 -3.53
CA ASP A 97 10.37 -1.13 -2.54
C ASP A 97 9.20 -1.99 -3.00
N VAL A 98 9.19 -2.43 -4.27
CA VAL A 98 8.04 -3.14 -4.84
C VAL A 98 7.75 -4.43 -4.11
N GLU A 99 8.77 -5.26 -3.86
CA GLU A 99 8.53 -6.56 -3.21
C GLU A 99 8.00 -6.42 -1.80
N ALA A 100 8.56 -5.50 -1.03
CA ALA A 100 8.10 -5.26 0.34
C ALA A 100 6.66 -4.76 0.33
N ALA A 101 6.33 -3.83 -0.57
CA ALA A 101 4.96 -3.31 -0.68
C ALA A 101 3.98 -4.43 -1.06
N LEU A 102 4.33 -5.27 -2.02
CA LEU A 102 3.47 -6.39 -2.43
C LEU A 102 3.22 -7.35 -1.28
N ARG A 103 4.23 -7.62 -0.47
CA ARG A 103 4.07 -8.50 0.69
C ARG A 103 3.10 -7.91 1.70
N LEU A 104 3.20 -6.62 1.97
CA LEU A 104 2.30 -5.95 2.92
C LEU A 104 0.85 -5.94 2.41
N ILE A 105 0.66 -5.68 1.12
CA ILE A 105 -0.67 -5.71 0.51
C ILE A 105 -1.25 -7.12 0.59
N GLN A 106 -0.43 -8.14 0.39
CA GLN A 106 -0.86 -9.53 0.47
C GLN A 106 -1.29 -9.90 1.89
N ILE A 107 -0.54 -9.46 2.90
CA ILE A 107 -0.92 -9.69 4.29
C ILE A 107 -2.25 -9.02 4.59
N ALA A 108 -2.42 -7.77 4.16
CA ALA A 108 -3.66 -7.04 4.38
C ALA A 108 -4.86 -7.71 3.70
N ALA A 109 -4.66 -8.29 2.54
CA ALA A 109 -5.74 -8.94 1.80
C ALA A 109 -6.28 -10.19 2.52
N ARG A 110 -5.54 -10.73 3.48
CA ARG A 110 -5.97 -11.91 4.23
C ARG A 110 -6.80 -11.57 5.46
N GLU A 111 -6.84 -10.29 5.87
CA GLU A 111 -7.58 -9.86 7.04
C GLU A 111 -9.11 -9.71 6.80
#